data_f77e3fb15417a49890fc53729b46303b
#
_entry.id   f77e3fb15417a49890fc53729b46303b
#
_cell.length_a   1.000
_cell.length_b   1.000
_cell.length_c   1.000
_cell.angle_alpha   90.00
_cell.angle_beta   90.00
_cell.angle_gamma   90.00
#
_symmetry.space_group_name_H-M   'P 1'
#
loop_
_entity.id
_entity.type
_entity.pdbx_description
1 polymer ?
#
loop_
_entity_poly.entity_id
_entity_poly.type
_entity_poly.pdbx_seq_one_letter_code
_entity_poly.pdbx_strand_id
1 'polypeptide(L)'
;MKINWRRNLLISWIGCFFTGASFSLVMPFLPVYIEQLGTAKSQVELFSGLAISVTAFSAAIVSPLWGSLADRKGRRLMMIRAAAGMTITMGSLAFVTNVYWLLIMRFMTGVLSGYIPNATALIASQVPKQKSGWALGTLATGAVAGNLIGPLIGGMLAQWFGLRNVFIITGIILLICTILTVFMVKEDFQPVEKEDVISMAELRKRIHYMPILIGLFISTLILQVGATSISPILTLYIRDLSGSSSNALVVSGLIVSIAGVSAIASSPALGKIGDRVGNHKVLLAGLVLSLFCFIPMAFVKTPFQLGVLRFFLGFSTGALMPSINTLISKISPPEGVSRIFSYNQMFNNFGQVIGPMLGSTVAHGFGYPAVFLVTSACVFGNIILSVFNFRKLLVTKTKI
;
A
#
# COMPACT_ATOMS: atom_id res chain seq x y z
N MET A 1 11.89 -29.94 -17.38
CA MET A 1 10.54 -30.18 -16.78
C MET A 1 9.60 -29.09 -17.29
N LYS A 2 8.47 -29.39 -17.95
CA LYS A 2 7.57 -28.33 -18.45
C LYS A 2 6.96 -27.58 -17.28
N ILE A 3 7.27 -26.28 -17.15
CA ILE A 3 6.71 -25.40 -16.12
C ILE A 3 5.24 -25.10 -16.47
N ASN A 4 4.34 -25.43 -15.56
CA ASN A 4 2.95 -25.03 -15.71
C ASN A 4 2.76 -23.63 -15.11
N TRP A 5 2.92 -22.60 -15.93
CA TRP A 5 2.77 -21.20 -15.51
C TRP A 5 1.37 -20.87 -14.94
N ARG A 6 0.31 -21.57 -15.39
CA ARG A 6 -1.05 -21.38 -14.86
C ARG A 6 -1.15 -21.83 -13.39
N ARG A 7 -0.53 -22.97 -13.07
CA ARG A 7 -0.45 -23.43 -11.67
C ARG A 7 0.37 -22.46 -10.81
N ASN A 8 1.51 -22.00 -11.32
CA ASN A 8 2.31 -21.00 -10.63
C ASN A 8 1.54 -19.71 -10.42
N LEU A 9 0.77 -19.25 -11.40
CA LEU A 9 -0.10 -18.07 -11.29
C LEU A 9 -1.15 -18.26 -10.19
N LEU A 10 -1.83 -19.41 -10.13
CA LEU A 10 -2.84 -19.67 -9.10
C LEU A 10 -2.24 -19.65 -7.68
N ILE A 11 -1.12 -20.37 -7.48
CA ILE A 11 -0.46 -20.43 -6.16
C ILE A 11 0.10 -19.06 -5.78
N SER A 12 0.70 -18.33 -6.73
CA SER A 12 1.18 -16.97 -6.49
C SER A 12 0.02 -16.01 -6.18
N TRP A 13 -1.12 -16.16 -6.83
CA TRP A 13 -2.34 -15.39 -6.54
C TRP A 13 -2.82 -15.61 -5.10
N ILE A 14 -2.92 -16.88 -4.68
CA ILE A 14 -3.27 -17.25 -3.30
C ILE A 14 -2.26 -16.64 -2.31
N GLY A 15 -0.96 -16.76 -2.59
CA GLY A 15 0.08 -16.17 -1.77
C GLY A 15 0.01 -14.65 -1.71
N CYS A 16 -0.24 -13.96 -2.82
CA CYS A 16 -0.43 -12.51 -2.85
C CYS A 16 -1.68 -12.07 -2.08
N PHE A 17 -2.78 -12.83 -2.18
CA PHE A 17 -4.01 -12.58 -1.43
C PHE A 17 -3.74 -12.64 0.08
N PHE A 18 -3.19 -13.74 0.58
CA PHE A 18 -2.96 -13.90 2.00
C PHE A 18 -1.84 -13.00 2.53
N THR A 19 -0.81 -12.70 1.74
CA THR A 19 0.21 -11.72 2.11
C THR A 19 -0.40 -10.31 2.23
N GLY A 20 -1.20 -9.88 1.26
CA GLY A 20 -1.92 -8.61 1.31
C GLY A 20 -2.89 -8.55 2.50
N ALA A 21 -3.69 -9.60 2.69
CA ALA A 21 -4.60 -9.72 3.83
C ALA A 21 -3.85 -9.64 5.17
N SER A 22 -2.73 -10.32 5.32
CA SER A 22 -1.93 -10.34 6.55
C SER A 22 -1.41 -8.98 6.95
N PHE A 23 -1.02 -8.13 5.99
CA PHE A 23 -0.62 -6.76 6.27
C PHE A 23 -1.80 -5.89 6.68
N SER A 24 -2.88 -5.94 5.91
CA SER A 24 -4.02 -5.04 6.10
C SER A 24 -4.91 -5.42 7.29
N LEU A 25 -4.99 -6.71 7.61
CA LEU A 25 -5.80 -7.27 8.68
C LEU A 25 -5.45 -6.70 10.05
N VAL A 26 -4.17 -6.49 10.32
CA VAL A 26 -3.65 -6.05 11.63
C VAL A 26 -3.58 -4.53 11.75
N MET A 27 -3.40 -3.83 10.63
CA MET A 27 -3.15 -2.39 10.61
C MET A 27 -4.14 -1.55 11.44
N PRO A 28 -5.48 -1.71 11.28
CA PRO A 28 -6.44 -0.90 12.02
C PRO A 28 -6.48 -1.21 13.52
N PHE A 29 -6.06 -2.42 13.92
CA PHE A 29 -6.19 -2.90 15.31
C PHE A 29 -4.89 -2.79 16.09
N LEU A 30 -3.82 -2.39 15.45
CA LEU A 30 -2.51 -2.23 16.06
C LEU A 30 -2.50 -1.29 17.27
N PRO A 31 -3.21 -0.14 17.26
CA PRO A 31 -3.31 0.72 18.44
C PRO A 31 -3.95 0.03 19.64
N VAL A 32 -5.03 -0.71 19.40
CA VAL A 32 -5.73 -1.46 20.47
C VAL A 32 -4.84 -2.56 21.04
N TYR A 33 -4.03 -3.20 20.17
CA TYR A 33 -3.07 -4.19 20.63
C TYR A 33 -1.94 -3.56 21.46
N ILE A 34 -1.44 -2.38 21.09
CA ILE A 34 -0.44 -1.63 21.83
C ILE A 34 -0.97 -1.21 23.21
N GLU A 35 -2.25 -0.84 23.32
CA GLU A 35 -2.91 -0.61 24.62
C GLU A 35 -2.90 -1.87 25.50
N GLN A 36 -3.23 -3.05 24.92
CA GLN A 36 -3.23 -4.33 25.64
C GLN A 36 -1.84 -4.77 26.11
N LEU A 37 -0.76 -4.24 25.52
CA LEU A 37 0.62 -4.45 25.97
C LEU A 37 1.02 -3.55 27.15
N GLY A 38 0.10 -2.76 27.71
CA GLY A 38 0.35 -1.91 28.88
C GLY A 38 0.99 -0.56 28.55
N THR A 39 0.99 -0.14 27.30
CA THR A 39 1.49 1.18 26.89
C THR A 39 0.57 2.28 27.43
N ALA A 40 1.17 3.36 27.96
CA ALA A 40 0.42 4.51 28.44
C ALA A 40 -0.47 5.09 27.34
N LYS A 41 -1.74 5.39 27.63
CA LYS A 41 -2.73 5.88 26.65
C LYS A 41 -2.23 7.07 25.85
N SER A 42 -1.47 7.99 26.49
CA SER A 42 -0.86 9.14 25.85
C SER A 42 0.20 8.80 24.79
N GLN A 43 0.71 7.58 24.75
CA GLN A 43 1.77 7.15 23.85
C GLN A 43 1.30 6.14 22.78
N VAL A 44 0.06 5.66 22.88
CA VAL A 44 -0.48 4.62 21.98
C VAL A 44 -0.45 5.08 20.52
N GLU A 45 -0.86 6.31 20.24
CA GLU A 45 -0.86 6.87 18.90
C GLU A 45 0.55 6.91 18.32
N LEU A 46 1.52 7.42 19.07
CA LEU A 46 2.92 7.54 18.64
C LEU A 46 3.54 6.19 18.34
N PHE A 47 3.39 5.22 19.24
CA PHE A 47 3.90 3.86 19.00
C PHE A 47 3.18 3.13 17.85
N SER A 48 1.91 3.42 17.62
CA SER A 48 1.15 2.87 16.49
C SER A 48 1.69 3.38 15.16
N GLY A 49 1.91 4.69 15.05
CA GLY A 49 2.53 5.28 13.88
C GLY A 49 3.95 4.76 13.65
N LEU A 50 4.75 4.70 14.72
CA LEU A 50 6.13 4.18 14.66
C LEU A 50 6.16 2.72 14.20
N ALA A 51 5.27 1.86 14.70
CA ALA A 51 5.21 0.44 14.34
C ALA A 51 4.84 0.22 12.86
N ILE A 52 4.00 1.07 12.27
CA ILE A 52 3.68 1.02 10.84
C ILE A 52 4.87 1.56 10.03
N SER A 53 5.40 2.71 10.41
CA SER A 53 6.49 3.38 9.70
C SER A 53 7.77 2.57 9.70
N VAL A 54 8.13 1.93 10.81
CA VAL A 54 9.35 1.13 10.93
C VAL A 54 9.31 -0.11 10.02
N THR A 55 8.11 -0.69 9.82
CA THR A 55 7.92 -1.80 8.87
C THR A 55 8.13 -1.35 7.43
N ALA A 56 7.55 -0.21 7.04
CA ALA A 56 7.71 0.35 5.70
C ALA A 56 9.16 0.81 5.44
N PHE A 57 9.80 1.41 6.43
CA PHE A 57 11.18 1.87 6.37
C PHE A 57 12.16 0.71 6.18
N SER A 58 12.05 -0.34 6.99
CA SER A 58 12.92 -1.50 6.87
C SER A 58 12.73 -2.23 5.54
N ALA A 59 11.48 -2.37 5.07
CA ALA A 59 11.19 -2.93 3.76
C ALA A 59 11.80 -2.10 2.62
N ALA A 60 11.72 -0.77 2.69
CA ALA A 60 12.30 0.12 1.68
C ALA A 60 13.82 -0.01 1.59
N ILE A 61 14.53 -0.06 2.74
CA ILE A 61 16.00 -0.18 2.77
C ILE A 61 16.47 -1.52 2.20
N VAL A 62 15.81 -2.63 2.56
CA VAL A 62 16.28 -3.96 2.16
C VAL A 62 15.76 -4.41 0.79
N SER A 63 14.76 -3.75 0.25
CA SER A 63 14.15 -4.12 -1.05
C SER A 63 15.17 -4.22 -2.20
N PRO A 64 16.14 -3.30 -2.39
CA PRO A 64 17.16 -3.42 -3.43
C PRO A 64 18.07 -4.63 -3.23
N LEU A 65 18.41 -4.96 -1.97
CA LEU A 65 19.24 -6.14 -1.63
C LEU A 65 18.53 -7.43 -2.02
N TRP A 66 17.26 -7.55 -1.66
CA TRP A 66 16.46 -8.72 -2.02
C TRP A 66 16.17 -8.83 -3.51
N GLY A 67 15.98 -7.70 -4.21
CA GLY A 67 15.87 -7.65 -5.67
C GLY A 67 17.13 -8.18 -6.35
N SER A 68 18.30 -7.69 -5.95
CA SER A 68 19.59 -8.16 -6.47
C SER A 68 19.83 -9.65 -6.18
N LEU A 69 19.39 -10.14 -5.01
CA LEU A 69 19.51 -11.55 -4.66
C LEU A 69 18.52 -12.42 -5.45
N ALA A 70 17.33 -11.91 -5.75
CA ALA A 70 16.34 -12.57 -6.60
C ALA A 70 16.87 -12.80 -8.03
N ASP A 71 17.58 -11.82 -8.58
CA ASP A 71 18.20 -11.91 -9.91
C ASP A 71 19.38 -12.89 -9.94
N ARG A 72 20.02 -13.18 -8.79
CA ARG A 72 21.16 -14.12 -8.68
C ARG A 72 20.76 -15.53 -8.25
N LYS A 73 19.73 -15.68 -7.41
CA LYS A 73 19.35 -16.95 -6.76
C LYS A 73 17.97 -17.48 -7.13
N GLY A 74 17.22 -16.71 -7.94
CA GLY A 74 15.88 -17.06 -8.37
C GLY A 74 14.78 -16.42 -7.52
N ARG A 75 13.66 -16.15 -8.17
CA ARG A 75 12.50 -15.44 -7.61
C ARG A 75 11.68 -16.35 -6.69
N ARG A 76 11.58 -17.65 -7.03
CA ARG A 76 10.92 -18.66 -6.19
C ARG A 76 11.55 -18.73 -4.80
N LEU A 77 12.89 -18.78 -4.72
CA LEU A 77 13.59 -18.81 -3.43
C LEU A 77 13.28 -17.57 -2.59
N MET A 78 13.22 -16.39 -3.24
CA MET A 78 12.88 -15.15 -2.55
C MET A 78 11.42 -15.10 -2.10
N MET A 79 10.49 -15.71 -2.85
CA MET A 79 9.09 -15.89 -2.40
C MET A 79 9.01 -16.78 -1.15
N ILE A 80 9.71 -17.92 -1.16
CA ILE A 80 9.77 -18.86 -0.01
C ILE A 80 10.35 -18.14 1.22
N ARG A 81 11.47 -17.44 1.06
CA ARG A 81 12.09 -16.65 2.12
C ARG A 81 11.12 -15.62 2.70
N ALA A 82 10.43 -14.88 1.83
CA ALA A 82 9.50 -13.84 2.26
C ALA A 82 8.29 -14.44 3.00
N ALA A 83 7.69 -15.50 2.47
CA ALA A 83 6.57 -16.18 3.11
C ALA A 83 6.95 -16.79 4.46
N ALA A 84 8.08 -17.51 4.54
CA ALA A 84 8.59 -18.09 5.79
C ALA A 84 8.95 -17.02 6.82
N GLY A 85 9.64 -15.95 6.40
CA GLY A 85 9.97 -14.83 7.27
C GLY A 85 8.74 -14.14 7.84
N MET A 86 7.73 -13.89 6.99
CA MET A 86 6.46 -13.33 7.43
C MET A 86 5.67 -14.27 8.35
N THR A 87 5.71 -15.58 8.11
CA THR A 87 5.13 -16.60 9.00
C THR A 87 5.68 -16.45 10.42
N ILE A 88 7.01 -16.40 10.53
CA ILE A 88 7.69 -16.27 11.82
C ILE A 88 7.36 -14.94 12.48
N THR A 89 7.55 -13.83 11.78
CA THR A 89 7.39 -12.50 12.36
C THR A 89 5.94 -12.19 12.74
N MET A 90 4.97 -12.53 11.88
CA MET A 90 3.55 -12.34 12.19
C MET A 90 3.07 -13.25 13.32
N GLY A 91 3.47 -14.54 13.31
CA GLY A 91 3.14 -15.45 14.39
C GLY A 91 3.76 -15.04 15.72
N SER A 92 5.00 -14.54 15.72
CA SER A 92 5.69 -14.08 16.94
C SER A 92 5.04 -12.83 17.55
N LEU A 93 4.32 -12.01 16.79
CA LEU A 93 3.58 -10.88 17.34
C LEU A 93 2.52 -11.28 18.37
N ALA A 94 2.02 -12.50 18.34
CA ALA A 94 1.10 -13.03 19.35
C ALA A 94 1.73 -13.15 20.76
N PHE A 95 3.04 -13.33 20.81
CA PHE A 95 3.80 -13.63 22.04
C PHE A 95 4.57 -12.43 22.59
N VAL A 96 4.48 -11.27 21.93
CA VAL A 96 5.15 -10.06 22.44
C VAL A 96 4.51 -9.61 23.76
N THR A 97 5.37 -9.15 24.68
CA THR A 97 4.97 -8.76 26.03
C THR A 97 4.97 -7.26 26.24
N ASN A 98 5.63 -6.50 25.36
CA ASN A 98 5.72 -5.04 25.45
C ASN A 98 5.85 -4.41 24.05
N VAL A 99 5.69 -3.09 23.98
CA VAL A 99 5.70 -2.35 22.73
C VAL A 99 7.06 -2.35 22.02
N TYR A 100 8.17 -2.45 22.74
CA TYR A 100 9.51 -2.46 22.15
C TYR A 100 9.77 -3.76 21.37
N TRP A 101 9.37 -4.92 21.93
CA TRP A 101 9.40 -6.18 21.22
C TRP A 101 8.49 -6.18 20.00
N LEU A 102 7.32 -5.54 20.09
CA LEU A 102 6.44 -5.34 18.95
C LEU A 102 7.15 -4.55 17.84
N LEU A 103 7.84 -3.45 18.16
CA LEU A 103 8.60 -2.66 17.19
C LEU A 103 9.71 -3.47 16.51
N ILE A 104 10.44 -4.30 17.28
CA ILE A 104 11.48 -5.19 16.72
C ILE A 104 10.86 -6.18 15.75
N MET A 105 9.75 -6.83 16.11
CA MET A 105 9.07 -7.77 15.21
C MET A 105 8.49 -7.08 13.97
N ARG A 106 8.01 -5.86 14.10
CA ARG A 106 7.57 -5.02 12.98
C ARG A 106 8.71 -4.64 12.05
N PHE A 107 9.87 -4.27 12.59
CA PHE A 107 11.08 -4.05 11.81
C PHE A 107 11.48 -5.32 11.04
N MET A 108 11.52 -6.46 11.72
CA MET A 108 11.84 -7.76 11.09
C MET A 108 10.81 -8.16 10.03
N THR A 109 9.53 -7.85 10.24
CA THR A 109 8.48 -8.08 9.21
C THR A 109 8.79 -7.32 7.93
N GLY A 110 9.22 -6.07 8.02
CA GLY A 110 9.63 -5.29 6.85
C GLY A 110 10.88 -5.86 6.17
N VAL A 111 11.91 -6.19 6.97
CA VAL A 111 13.16 -6.82 6.45
C VAL A 111 12.86 -8.11 5.68
N LEU A 112 11.96 -8.94 6.19
CA LEU A 112 11.67 -10.25 5.61
C LEU A 112 10.51 -10.24 4.61
N SER A 113 9.89 -9.09 4.34
CA SER A 113 8.81 -8.95 3.36
C SER A 113 9.29 -9.12 1.90
N GLY A 114 8.37 -8.99 0.94
CA GLY A 114 8.70 -8.98 -0.49
C GLY A 114 8.13 -10.15 -1.31
N TYR A 115 7.10 -10.84 -0.82
CA TYR A 115 6.45 -11.93 -1.57
C TYR A 115 5.84 -11.43 -2.88
N ILE A 116 5.02 -10.37 -2.83
CA ILE A 116 4.27 -9.85 -3.99
C ILE A 116 5.18 -9.41 -5.15
N PRO A 117 6.23 -8.60 -4.97
CA PRO A 117 7.10 -8.22 -6.08
C PRO A 117 7.83 -9.42 -6.69
N ASN A 118 8.26 -10.40 -5.90
CA ASN A 118 8.91 -11.60 -6.42
C ASN A 118 7.92 -12.49 -7.17
N ALA A 119 6.68 -12.64 -6.71
CA ALA A 119 5.62 -13.34 -7.41
C ALA A 119 5.31 -12.67 -8.76
N THR A 120 5.22 -11.34 -8.78
CA THR A 120 5.00 -10.57 -10.01
C THR A 120 6.13 -10.79 -11.02
N ALA A 121 7.37 -10.72 -10.57
CA ALA A 121 8.54 -10.94 -11.41
C ALA A 121 8.64 -12.39 -11.92
N LEU A 122 8.29 -13.38 -11.08
CA LEU A 122 8.26 -14.80 -11.49
C LEU A 122 7.21 -15.03 -12.58
N ILE A 123 6.00 -14.54 -12.41
CA ILE A 123 4.93 -14.72 -13.39
C ILE A 123 5.25 -13.96 -14.69
N ALA A 124 5.79 -12.75 -14.60
CA ALA A 124 6.22 -11.99 -15.78
C ALA A 124 7.24 -12.74 -16.63
N SER A 125 8.15 -13.50 -16.02
CA SER A 125 9.19 -14.26 -16.72
C SER A 125 8.69 -15.58 -17.34
N GLN A 126 7.59 -16.15 -16.84
CA GLN A 126 7.11 -17.48 -17.24
C GLN A 126 5.94 -17.45 -18.23
N VAL A 127 5.21 -16.34 -18.28
CA VAL A 127 4.00 -16.24 -19.08
C VAL A 127 4.34 -15.81 -20.52
N PRO A 128 3.74 -16.42 -21.55
CA PRO A 128 3.88 -15.97 -22.94
C PRO A 128 3.52 -14.49 -23.10
N LYS A 129 4.29 -13.74 -23.90
CA LYS A 129 4.11 -12.28 -24.09
C LYS A 129 2.66 -11.87 -24.40
N GLN A 130 1.93 -12.68 -25.18
CA GLN A 130 0.53 -12.41 -25.57
C GLN A 130 -0.46 -12.49 -24.38
N LYS A 131 -0.10 -13.17 -23.29
CA LYS A 131 -0.95 -13.38 -22.11
C LYS A 131 -0.42 -12.67 -20.85
N SER A 132 0.70 -11.97 -20.96
CA SER A 132 1.39 -11.34 -19.84
C SER A 132 0.49 -10.31 -19.13
N GLY A 133 -0.18 -9.43 -19.86
CA GLY A 133 -1.09 -8.44 -19.29
C GLY A 133 -2.23 -9.07 -18.49
N TRP A 134 -2.88 -10.13 -19.05
CA TRP A 134 -3.93 -10.84 -18.34
C TRP A 134 -3.42 -11.53 -17.07
N ALA A 135 -2.28 -12.20 -17.14
CA ALA A 135 -1.74 -12.95 -16.02
C ALA A 135 -1.28 -12.03 -14.88
N LEU A 136 -0.58 -10.93 -15.19
CA LEU A 136 -0.15 -9.94 -14.20
C LEU A 136 -1.33 -9.17 -13.62
N GLY A 137 -2.33 -8.83 -14.42
CA GLY A 137 -3.57 -8.24 -13.95
C GLY A 137 -4.31 -9.17 -12.99
N THR A 138 -4.43 -10.46 -13.34
CA THR A 138 -5.00 -11.49 -12.45
C THR A 138 -4.21 -11.59 -11.15
N LEU A 139 -2.89 -11.65 -11.20
CA LEU A 139 -2.04 -11.72 -10.00
C LEU A 139 -2.25 -10.52 -9.08
N ALA A 140 -2.32 -9.32 -9.65
CA ALA A 140 -2.53 -8.08 -8.90
C ALA A 140 -3.87 -8.08 -8.14
N THR A 141 -4.93 -8.69 -8.71
CA THR A 141 -6.23 -8.79 -8.01
C THR A 141 -6.13 -9.56 -6.69
N GLY A 142 -5.20 -10.51 -6.56
CA GLY A 142 -4.97 -11.24 -5.32
C GLY A 142 -4.54 -10.31 -4.18
N ALA A 143 -3.49 -9.53 -4.39
CA ALA A 143 -3.00 -8.58 -3.39
C ALA A 143 -4.04 -7.51 -3.04
N VAL A 144 -4.74 -6.98 -4.06
CA VAL A 144 -5.78 -5.96 -3.88
C VAL A 144 -6.96 -6.53 -3.08
N ALA A 145 -7.45 -7.72 -3.42
CA ALA A 145 -8.53 -8.38 -2.71
C ALA A 145 -8.13 -8.69 -1.25
N GLY A 146 -6.90 -9.15 -1.03
CA GLY A 146 -6.37 -9.40 0.31
C GLY A 146 -6.34 -8.14 1.16
N ASN A 147 -5.81 -7.05 0.62
CA ASN A 147 -5.77 -5.76 1.30
C ASN A 147 -7.16 -5.19 1.62
N LEU A 148 -8.14 -5.47 0.75
CA LEU A 148 -9.51 -5.00 0.91
C LEU A 148 -10.28 -5.79 1.97
N ILE A 149 -10.20 -7.12 1.92
CA ILE A 149 -10.98 -8.02 2.78
C ILE A 149 -10.30 -8.19 4.15
N GLY A 150 -8.97 -8.02 4.20
CA GLY A 150 -8.16 -8.18 5.40
C GLY A 150 -8.71 -7.45 6.63
N PRO A 151 -8.96 -6.13 6.59
CA PRO A 151 -9.45 -5.39 7.75
C PRO A 151 -10.81 -5.88 8.26
N LEU A 152 -11.71 -6.30 7.37
CA LEU A 152 -13.02 -6.83 7.75
C LEU A 152 -12.88 -8.20 8.45
N ILE A 153 -12.14 -9.13 7.84
CA ILE A 153 -11.85 -10.44 8.45
C ILE A 153 -11.12 -10.24 9.77
N GLY A 154 -10.14 -9.34 9.81
CA GLY A 154 -9.37 -9.03 11.01
C GLY A 154 -10.24 -8.53 12.15
N GLY A 155 -11.20 -7.65 11.87
CA GLY A 155 -12.15 -7.15 12.84
C GLY A 155 -13.03 -8.25 13.44
N MET A 156 -13.55 -9.14 12.59
CA MET A 156 -14.34 -10.30 13.02
C MET A 156 -13.52 -11.28 13.87
N LEU A 157 -12.33 -11.66 13.39
CA LEU A 157 -11.44 -12.56 14.11
C LEU A 157 -10.99 -11.96 15.46
N ALA A 158 -10.70 -10.66 15.49
CA ALA A 158 -10.29 -9.97 16.70
C ALA A 158 -11.43 -9.93 17.74
N GLN A 159 -12.66 -9.77 17.29
CA GLN A 159 -13.84 -9.78 18.18
C GLN A 159 -14.13 -11.19 18.74
N TRP A 160 -13.99 -12.25 17.92
CA TRP A 160 -14.32 -13.60 18.34
C TRP A 160 -13.20 -14.29 19.13
N PHE A 161 -11.98 -14.10 18.71
CA PHE A 161 -10.81 -14.83 19.22
C PHE A 161 -9.82 -13.96 20.00
N GLY A 162 -9.99 -12.63 19.96
CA GLY A 162 -9.03 -11.68 20.53
C GLY A 162 -7.81 -11.44 19.64
N LEU A 163 -7.15 -10.28 19.80
CA LEU A 163 -6.10 -9.80 18.90
C LEU A 163 -4.87 -10.73 18.84
N ARG A 164 -4.48 -11.36 19.97
CA ARG A 164 -3.32 -12.29 19.98
C ARG A 164 -3.54 -13.50 19.08
N ASN A 165 -4.74 -14.09 19.13
CA ASN A 165 -5.07 -15.24 18.29
C ASN A 165 -5.17 -14.89 16.81
N VAL A 166 -5.53 -13.65 16.47
CA VAL A 166 -5.48 -13.16 15.08
C VAL A 166 -4.07 -13.24 14.50
N PHE A 167 -3.04 -12.90 15.26
CA PHE A 167 -1.64 -13.04 14.82
C PHE A 167 -1.24 -14.51 14.63
N ILE A 168 -1.68 -15.42 15.51
CA ILE A 168 -1.44 -16.85 15.37
C ILE A 168 -2.11 -17.39 14.10
N ILE A 169 -3.39 -17.09 13.91
CA ILE A 169 -4.16 -17.49 12.72
C ILE A 169 -3.47 -16.98 11.44
N THR A 170 -3.04 -15.72 11.44
CA THR A 170 -2.31 -15.11 10.33
C THR A 170 -0.98 -15.85 10.07
N GLY A 171 -0.24 -16.17 11.11
CA GLY A 171 0.99 -16.96 11.01
C GLY A 171 0.76 -18.36 10.42
N ILE A 172 -0.31 -19.05 10.83
CA ILE A 172 -0.69 -20.37 10.30
C ILE A 172 -1.05 -20.26 8.80
N ILE A 173 -1.84 -19.27 8.41
CA ILE A 173 -2.20 -19.06 7.01
C ILE A 173 -0.96 -18.79 6.15
N LEU A 174 -0.04 -17.97 6.63
CA LEU A 174 1.23 -17.70 5.95
C LEU A 174 2.13 -18.92 5.90
N LEU A 175 2.10 -19.81 6.92
CA LEU A 175 2.79 -21.08 6.89
C LEU A 175 2.24 -21.99 5.78
N ILE A 176 0.92 -22.07 5.66
CA ILE A 176 0.28 -22.81 4.55
C ILE A 176 0.72 -22.24 3.20
N CYS A 177 0.72 -20.90 3.04
CA CYS A 177 1.22 -20.25 1.83
C CYS A 177 2.69 -20.57 1.56
N THR A 178 3.51 -20.64 2.60
CA THR A 178 4.92 -21.03 2.49
C THR A 178 5.04 -22.46 1.96
N ILE A 179 4.30 -23.41 2.56
CA ILE A 179 4.26 -24.81 2.14
C ILE A 179 3.81 -24.95 0.68
N LEU A 180 2.72 -24.27 0.31
CA LEU A 180 2.23 -24.28 -1.08
C LEU A 180 3.28 -23.72 -2.04
N THR A 181 3.98 -22.65 -1.67
CA THR A 181 5.02 -22.06 -2.50
C THR A 181 6.21 -23.01 -2.66
N VAL A 182 6.63 -23.69 -1.59
CA VAL A 182 7.75 -24.66 -1.62
C VAL A 182 7.44 -25.84 -2.53
N PHE A 183 6.27 -26.44 -2.42
CA PHE A 183 5.96 -27.69 -3.13
C PHE A 183 5.35 -27.49 -4.52
N MET A 184 4.61 -26.41 -4.73
CA MET A 184 3.82 -26.25 -5.95
C MET A 184 4.36 -25.21 -6.93
N VAL A 185 5.08 -24.18 -6.49
CA VAL A 185 5.71 -23.20 -7.39
C VAL A 185 7.00 -23.79 -7.94
N LYS A 186 7.18 -23.73 -9.27
CA LYS A 186 8.40 -24.17 -9.95
C LYS A 186 9.00 -23.05 -10.76
N GLU A 187 10.32 -22.94 -10.73
CA GLU A 187 11.11 -21.97 -11.49
C GLU A 187 12.24 -22.72 -12.20
N ASP A 188 12.43 -22.41 -13.48
CA ASP A 188 13.64 -22.74 -14.23
C ASP A 188 14.47 -21.46 -14.29
N PHE A 189 15.35 -21.35 -13.32
CA PHE A 189 16.10 -20.13 -13.10
C PHE A 189 17.29 -20.06 -14.05
N GLN A 190 17.32 -19.00 -14.84
CA GLN A 190 18.51 -18.59 -15.59
C GLN A 190 18.96 -17.24 -15.05
N PRO A 191 20.23 -17.08 -14.63
CA PRO A 191 20.73 -15.80 -14.19
C PRO A 191 20.57 -14.76 -15.30
N VAL A 192 20.05 -13.59 -14.96
CA VAL A 192 19.92 -12.47 -15.91
C VAL A 192 21.29 -11.89 -16.17
N GLU A 193 21.76 -11.93 -17.41
CA GLU A 193 22.93 -11.17 -17.85
C GLU A 193 22.63 -9.68 -17.76
N LYS A 194 23.63 -8.89 -17.38
CA LYS A 194 23.50 -7.43 -17.30
C LYS A 194 23.35 -6.89 -18.73
N GLU A 195 22.11 -6.59 -19.15
CA GLU A 195 21.86 -5.77 -20.33
C GLU A 195 22.49 -4.37 -20.13
N ASP A 196 22.92 -3.73 -21.25
CA ASP A 196 23.44 -2.36 -21.29
C ASP A 196 22.41 -1.37 -20.71
N VAL A 197 22.55 -1.08 -19.43
CA VAL A 197 21.65 -0.19 -18.72
C VAL A 197 22.05 1.25 -19.05
N ILE A 198 21.22 1.98 -19.78
CA ILE A 198 21.41 3.41 -20.07
C ILE A 198 21.78 4.15 -18.79
N SER A 199 22.83 4.99 -18.83
CA SER A 199 23.28 5.73 -17.65
C SER A 199 22.20 6.72 -17.18
N MET A 200 22.17 7.04 -15.86
CA MET A 200 21.22 8.04 -15.32
C MET A 200 21.42 9.43 -15.95
N ALA A 201 22.65 9.79 -16.29
CA ALA A 201 22.96 11.07 -16.93
C ALA A 201 22.36 11.15 -18.34
N GLU A 202 22.38 10.05 -19.06
CA GLU A 202 21.80 9.94 -20.41
C GLU A 202 20.27 9.90 -20.38
N LEU A 203 19.69 9.15 -19.45
CA LEU A 203 18.24 9.12 -19.23
C LEU A 203 17.70 10.51 -18.89
N ARG A 204 18.41 11.27 -18.03
CA ARG A 204 18.05 12.64 -17.67
C ARG A 204 18.03 13.58 -18.87
N LYS A 205 18.95 13.42 -19.81
CA LYS A 205 18.97 14.23 -21.05
C LYS A 205 17.79 13.95 -21.98
N ARG A 206 17.27 12.71 -21.96
CA ARG A 206 16.12 12.29 -22.79
C ARG A 206 14.77 12.68 -22.21
N ILE A 207 14.70 13.02 -20.92
CA ILE A 207 13.46 13.46 -20.26
C ILE A 207 13.23 14.95 -20.52
N HIS A 208 12.34 15.27 -21.45
CA HIS A 208 12.02 16.66 -21.83
C HIS A 208 11.24 17.42 -20.73
N TYR A 209 10.53 16.74 -19.85
CA TYR A 209 9.60 17.31 -18.85
C TYR A 209 9.97 16.96 -17.42
N MET A 210 11.26 17.05 -17.06
CA MET A 210 11.76 16.72 -15.73
C MET A 210 10.99 17.41 -14.56
N PRO A 211 10.66 18.70 -14.61
CA PRO A 211 9.90 19.34 -13.51
C PRO A 211 8.52 18.73 -13.29
N ILE A 212 7.85 18.32 -14.39
CA ILE A 212 6.52 17.67 -14.30
C ILE A 212 6.65 16.30 -13.70
N LEU A 213 7.67 15.54 -14.09
CA LEU A 213 7.96 14.21 -13.56
C LEU A 213 8.22 14.26 -12.05
N ILE A 214 9.05 15.22 -11.59
CA ILE A 214 9.31 15.44 -10.16
C ILE A 214 8.02 15.83 -9.44
N GLY A 215 7.20 16.70 -10.04
CA GLY A 215 5.91 17.07 -9.47
C GLY A 215 4.96 15.88 -9.32
N LEU A 216 4.94 14.93 -10.26
CA LEU A 216 4.17 13.69 -10.15
C LEU A 216 4.71 12.76 -9.05
N PHE A 217 6.03 12.68 -8.86
CA PHE A 217 6.63 11.93 -7.75
C PHE A 217 6.25 12.54 -6.39
N ILE A 218 6.31 13.87 -6.26
CA ILE A 218 5.88 14.57 -5.04
C ILE A 218 4.38 14.35 -4.82
N SER A 219 3.56 14.40 -5.88
CA SER A 219 2.13 14.08 -5.78
C SER A 219 1.90 12.67 -5.27
N THR A 220 2.65 11.67 -5.76
CA THR A 220 2.60 10.28 -5.27
C THR A 220 2.92 10.21 -3.77
N LEU A 221 3.99 10.89 -3.34
CA LEU A 221 4.36 10.95 -1.93
C LEU A 221 3.24 11.55 -1.08
N ILE A 222 2.72 12.72 -1.46
CA ILE A 222 1.65 13.40 -0.69
C ILE A 222 0.39 12.55 -0.62
N LEU A 223 -0.01 11.91 -1.73
CA LEU A 223 -1.16 11.01 -1.74
C LEU A 223 -0.97 9.83 -0.79
N GLN A 224 0.22 9.25 -0.78
CA GLN A 224 0.53 8.12 0.09
C GLN A 224 0.60 8.55 1.56
N VAL A 225 1.16 9.72 1.86
CA VAL A 225 1.11 10.32 3.21
C VAL A 225 -0.33 10.47 3.65
N GLY A 226 -1.21 11.05 2.82
CA GLY A 226 -2.62 11.23 3.12
C GLY A 226 -3.37 9.91 3.35
N ALA A 227 -3.09 8.90 2.53
CA ALA A 227 -3.73 7.59 2.65
C ALA A 227 -3.33 6.85 3.93
N THR A 228 -2.08 6.97 4.37
CA THR A 228 -1.52 6.20 5.49
C THR A 228 -1.52 6.95 6.83
N SER A 229 -1.66 8.29 6.84
CA SER A 229 -1.69 9.09 8.07
C SER A 229 -2.86 8.73 9.01
N ILE A 230 -3.97 8.28 8.44
CA ILE A 230 -5.17 7.95 9.19
C ILE A 230 -5.13 6.52 9.77
N SER A 231 -4.32 5.63 9.18
CA SER A 231 -4.26 4.21 9.57
C SER A 231 -4.05 3.98 11.07
N PRO A 232 -3.08 4.65 11.74
CA PRO A 232 -2.78 4.38 13.15
C PRO A 232 -3.83 4.91 14.12
N ILE A 233 -4.71 5.80 13.67
CA ILE A 233 -5.69 6.47 14.55
C ILE A 233 -7.13 6.05 14.30
N LEU A 234 -7.43 5.42 13.17
CA LEU A 234 -8.80 5.22 12.71
C LEU A 234 -9.66 4.44 13.71
N THR A 235 -9.13 3.34 14.25
CA THR A 235 -9.88 2.51 15.22
C THR A 235 -10.08 3.24 16.54
N LEU A 236 -9.10 4.02 17.00
CA LEU A 236 -9.21 4.83 18.19
C LEU A 236 -10.27 5.92 18.02
N TYR A 237 -10.27 6.59 16.86
CA TYR A 237 -11.26 7.60 16.54
C TYR A 237 -12.68 7.02 16.43
N ILE A 238 -12.83 5.85 15.81
CA ILE A 238 -14.14 5.17 15.75
C ILE A 238 -14.61 4.75 17.14
N ARG A 239 -13.71 4.29 18.02
CA ARG A 239 -14.03 3.96 19.40
C ARG A 239 -14.49 5.20 20.17
N ASP A 240 -13.84 6.34 19.98
CA ASP A 240 -14.21 7.63 20.57
C ASP A 240 -15.62 8.07 20.10
N LEU A 241 -15.89 8.01 18.79
CA LEU A 241 -17.19 8.31 18.19
C LEU A 241 -18.32 7.35 18.62
N SER A 242 -17.98 6.12 19.00
CA SER A 242 -18.96 5.07 19.35
C SER A 242 -19.23 4.99 20.86
N GLY A 243 -18.60 5.80 21.69
CA GLY A 243 -18.74 5.72 23.14
C GLY A 243 -18.37 4.36 23.75
N SER A 244 -17.26 3.77 23.30
CA SER A 244 -16.74 2.47 23.78
C SER A 244 -17.61 1.25 23.46
N SER A 245 -18.29 1.21 22.32
CA SER A 245 -19.10 0.05 21.92
C SER A 245 -18.24 -1.19 21.68
N SER A 246 -18.75 -2.37 22.07
CA SER A 246 -18.09 -3.67 21.89
C SER A 246 -17.77 -4.00 20.42
N ASN A 247 -18.40 -3.33 19.45
CA ASN A 247 -18.28 -3.60 18.04
C ASN A 247 -17.30 -2.67 17.29
N ALA A 248 -16.55 -1.83 18.00
CA ALA A 248 -15.66 -0.85 17.37
C ALA A 248 -14.63 -1.47 16.41
N LEU A 249 -14.13 -2.68 16.68
CA LEU A 249 -13.19 -3.40 15.82
C LEU A 249 -13.83 -3.79 14.48
N VAL A 250 -15.04 -4.36 14.51
CA VAL A 250 -15.76 -4.75 13.27
C VAL A 250 -16.14 -3.52 12.46
N VAL A 251 -16.62 -2.48 13.13
CA VAL A 251 -16.97 -1.20 12.48
C VAL A 251 -15.75 -0.56 11.84
N SER A 252 -14.59 -0.62 12.50
CA SER A 252 -13.32 -0.13 11.93
C SER A 252 -12.92 -0.92 10.68
N GLY A 253 -12.98 -2.24 10.75
CA GLY A 253 -12.70 -3.11 9.61
C GLY A 253 -13.64 -2.82 8.43
N LEU A 254 -14.93 -2.63 8.69
CA LEU A 254 -15.93 -2.30 7.67
C LEU A 254 -15.64 -0.94 7.01
N ILE A 255 -15.35 0.09 7.81
CA ILE A 255 -15.06 1.45 7.31
C ILE A 255 -13.79 1.48 6.47
N VAL A 256 -12.76 0.70 6.81
CA VAL A 256 -11.55 0.56 5.99
C VAL A 256 -11.88 -0.16 4.67
N SER A 257 -12.60 -1.27 4.76
CA SER A 257 -12.93 -2.09 3.58
C SER A 257 -13.85 -1.37 2.59
N ILE A 258 -14.81 -0.58 3.06
CA ILE A 258 -15.75 0.14 2.18
C ILE A 258 -15.04 1.17 1.30
N ALA A 259 -14.01 1.83 1.81
CA ALA A 259 -13.17 2.74 1.02
C ALA A 259 -12.41 1.99 -0.09
N GLY A 260 -11.90 0.79 0.22
CA GLY A 260 -11.21 -0.05 -0.76
C GLY A 260 -12.17 -0.60 -1.84
N VAL A 261 -13.38 -1.06 -1.46
CA VAL A 261 -14.43 -1.50 -2.42
C VAL A 261 -14.74 -0.38 -3.39
N SER A 262 -15.00 0.80 -2.87
CA SER A 262 -15.30 1.98 -3.68
C SER A 262 -14.16 2.33 -4.65
N ALA A 263 -12.90 2.27 -4.19
CA ALA A 263 -11.72 2.54 -5.02
C ALA A 263 -11.60 1.54 -6.18
N ILE A 264 -11.78 0.24 -5.91
CA ILE A 264 -11.72 -0.80 -6.94
C ILE A 264 -12.86 -0.65 -7.95
N ALA A 265 -14.08 -0.42 -7.47
CA ALA A 265 -15.25 -0.26 -8.34
C ALA A 265 -15.14 0.96 -9.26
N SER A 266 -14.57 2.06 -8.76
CA SER A 266 -14.45 3.32 -9.51
C SER A 266 -13.25 3.34 -10.49
N SER A 267 -12.17 2.64 -10.17
CA SER A 267 -10.90 2.72 -10.90
C SER A 267 -11.00 2.45 -12.41
N PRO A 268 -11.71 1.41 -12.90
CA PRO A 268 -11.82 1.16 -14.34
C PRO A 268 -12.64 2.23 -15.07
N ALA A 269 -13.69 2.76 -14.44
CA ALA A 269 -14.54 3.79 -15.02
C ALA A 269 -13.78 5.12 -15.11
N LEU A 270 -13.11 5.51 -14.02
CA LEU A 270 -12.33 6.74 -13.96
C LEU A 270 -11.07 6.67 -14.85
N GLY A 271 -10.47 5.50 -15.01
CA GLY A 271 -9.41 5.27 -16.00
C GLY A 271 -9.88 5.56 -17.42
N LYS A 272 -11.02 4.98 -17.83
CA LYS A 272 -11.62 5.25 -19.16
C LYS A 272 -11.97 6.73 -19.38
N ILE A 273 -12.47 7.40 -18.35
CA ILE A 273 -12.73 8.85 -18.40
C ILE A 273 -11.41 9.60 -18.57
N GLY A 274 -10.36 9.22 -17.86
CA GLY A 274 -9.03 9.81 -17.97
C GLY A 274 -8.43 9.69 -19.37
N ASP A 275 -8.64 8.57 -20.05
CA ASP A 275 -8.18 8.38 -21.43
C ASP A 275 -8.92 9.28 -22.43
N ARG A 276 -10.18 9.61 -22.16
CA ARG A 276 -11.01 10.47 -23.04
C ARG A 276 -10.84 11.98 -22.76
N VAL A 277 -10.86 12.34 -21.49
CA VAL A 277 -10.92 13.76 -21.04
C VAL A 277 -9.53 14.30 -20.70
N GLY A 278 -8.57 13.41 -20.45
CA GLY A 278 -7.21 13.69 -20.01
C GLY A 278 -6.98 13.34 -18.54
N ASN A 279 -5.94 12.55 -18.29
CA ASN A 279 -5.59 12.03 -16.95
C ASN A 279 -5.26 13.16 -15.94
N HIS A 280 -4.74 14.29 -16.40
CA HIS A 280 -4.49 15.46 -15.55
C HIS A 280 -5.78 16.08 -14.96
N LYS A 281 -6.88 16.08 -15.73
CA LYS A 281 -8.18 16.58 -15.25
C LYS A 281 -8.80 15.61 -14.23
N VAL A 282 -8.70 14.30 -14.49
CA VAL A 282 -9.18 13.27 -13.57
C VAL A 282 -8.40 13.29 -12.26
N LEU A 283 -7.06 13.49 -12.32
CA LEU A 283 -6.23 13.67 -11.15
C LEU A 283 -6.67 14.89 -10.32
N LEU A 284 -6.86 16.05 -10.94
CA LEU A 284 -7.33 17.26 -10.24
C LEU A 284 -8.71 17.07 -9.64
N ALA A 285 -9.67 16.51 -10.39
CA ALA A 285 -11.02 16.24 -9.89
C ALA A 285 -11.00 15.27 -8.69
N GLY A 286 -10.17 14.23 -8.74
CA GLY A 286 -9.96 13.30 -7.64
C GLY A 286 -9.35 13.98 -6.40
N LEU A 287 -8.36 14.85 -6.57
CA LEU A 287 -7.78 15.61 -5.46
C LEU A 287 -8.80 16.55 -4.80
N VAL A 288 -9.60 17.25 -5.61
CA VAL A 288 -10.68 18.13 -5.11
C VAL A 288 -11.72 17.31 -4.34
N LEU A 289 -12.17 16.19 -4.88
CA LEU A 289 -13.11 15.29 -4.18
C LEU A 289 -12.51 14.77 -2.86
N SER A 290 -11.21 14.40 -2.85
CA SER A 290 -10.51 13.99 -1.62
C SER A 290 -10.53 15.10 -0.57
N LEU A 291 -10.28 16.35 -0.96
CA LEU A 291 -10.33 17.50 -0.08
C LEU A 291 -11.72 17.68 0.55
N PHE A 292 -12.78 17.61 -0.29
CA PHE A 292 -14.17 17.66 0.16
C PHE A 292 -14.58 16.48 1.05
N CYS A 293 -13.88 15.37 1.01
CA CYS A 293 -14.09 14.25 1.93
C CYS A 293 -13.32 14.45 3.24
N PHE A 294 -12.05 14.85 3.19
CA PHE A 294 -11.21 14.95 4.39
C PHE A 294 -11.65 16.05 5.35
N ILE A 295 -12.04 17.23 4.84
CA ILE A 295 -12.47 18.34 5.69
C ILE A 295 -13.67 17.95 6.58
N PRO A 296 -14.79 17.41 6.03
CA PRO A 296 -15.92 17.00 6.87
C PRO A 296 -15.59 15.84 7.82
N MET A 297 -14.60 14.95 7.49
CA MET A 297 -14.21 13.87 8.39
C MET A 297 -13.68 14.37 9.76
N ALA A 298 -13.18 15.60 9.82
CA ALA A 298 -12.77 16.22 11.09
C ALA A 298 -13.95 16.58 12.01
N PHE A 299 -15.16 16.67 11.47
CA PHE A 299 -16.34 17.16 12.19
C PHE A 299 -17.44 16.10 12.33
N VAL A 300 -17.19 14.84 11.94
CA VAL A 300 -18.15 13.76 12.09
C VAL A 300 -18.43 13.46 13.55
N LYS A 301 -19.68 13.08 13.82
CA LYS A 301 -20.15 12.73 15.18
C LYS A 301 -20.49 11.25 15.32
N THR A 302 -20.54 10.50 14.20
CA THR A 302 -20.91 9.08 14.20
C THR A 302 -20.00 8.28 13.26
N PRO A 303 -19.76 7.00 13.56
CA PRO A 303 -19.02 6.11 12.65
C PRO A 303 -19.68 5.97 11.28
N PHE A 304 -21.01 6.06 11.20
CA PHE A 304 -21.74 6.01 9.93
C PHE A 304 -21.36 7.16 9.00
N GLN A 305 -21.34 8.41 9.52
CA GLN A 305 -20.93 9.58 8.75
C GLN A 305 -19.50 9.41 8.23
N LEU A 306 -18.60 8.90 9.09
CA LEU A 306 -17.21 8.60 8.69
C LEU A 306 -17.16 7.56 7.56
N GLY A 307 -17.97 6.49 7.65
CA GLY A 307 -18.08 5.45 6.64
C GLY A 307 -18.54 5.98 5.28
N VAL A 308 -19.55 6.84 5.27
CA VAL A 308 -20.03 7.49 4.03
C VAL A 308 -18.95 8.34 3.38
N LEU A 309 -18.26 9.19 4.16
CA LEU A 309 -17.16 10.00 3.64
C LEU A 309 -15.99 9.14 3.15
N ARG A 310 -15.69 8.03 3.83
CA ARG A 310 -14.68 7.05 3.41
C ARG A 310 -15.05 6.35 2.11
N PHE A 311 -16.33 6.07 1.88
CA PHE A 311 -16.79 5.54 0.59
C PHE A 311 -16.50 6.52 -0.56
N PHE A 312 -16.83 7.79 -0.41
CA PHE A 312 -16.53 8.81 -1.43
C PHE A 312 -15.04 9.06 -1.59
N LEU A 313 -14.27 9.02 -0.50
CA LEU A 313 -12.81 9.10 -0.55
C LEU A 313 -12.21 7.92 -1.35
N GLY A 314 -12.74 6.70 -1.15
CA GLY A 314 -12.35 5.53 -1.92
C GLY A 314 -12.59 5.72 -3.41
N PHE A 315 -13.75 6.26 -3.78
CA PHE A 315 -14.07 6.61 -5.17
C PHE A 315 -13.04 7.57 -5.77
N SER A 316 -12.62 8.58 -5.04
CA SER A 316 -11.57 9.51 -5.44
C SER A 316 -10.20 8.81 -5.61
N THR A 317 -9.78 8.06 -4.60
CA THR A 317 -8.45 7.41 -4.60
C THR A 317 -8.30 6.36 -5.69
N GLY A 318 -9.40 5.73 -6.13
CA GLY A 318 -9.44 4.83 -7.28
C GLY A 318 -9.01 5.47 -8.60
N ALA A 319 -9.08 6.81 -8.71
CA ALA A 319 -8.62 7.55 -9.89
C ALA A 319 -7.18 8.06 -9.78
N LEU A 320 -6.72 8.39 -8.57
CA LEU A 320 -5.51 9.18 -8.36
C LEU A 320 -4.24 8.46 -8.82
N MET A 321 -3.96 7.26 -8.29
CA MET A 321 -2.75 6.51 -8.65
C MET A 321 -2.71 6.05 -10.10
N PRO A 322 -3.80 5.52 -10.70
CA PRO A 322 -3.82 5.20 -12.13
C PRO A 322 -3.55 6.43 -13.00
N SER A 323 -4.12 7.59 -12.65
CA SER A 323 -3.88 8.85 -13.40
C SER A 323 -2.43 9.29 -13.35
N ILE A 324 -1.78 9.25 -12.17
CA ILE A 324 -0.35 9.56 -12.03
C ILE A 324 0.49 8.59 -12.84
N ASN A 325 0.24 7.28 -12.71
CA ASN A 325 1.01 6.26 -13.43
C ASN A 325 0.87 6.41 -14.95
N THR A 326 -0.32 6.73 -15.45
CA THR A 326 -0.54 6.99 -16.88
C THR A 326 0.20 8.24 -17.33
N LEU A 327 0.17 9.32 -16.56
CA LEU A 327 0.91 10.55 -16.87
C LEU A 327 2.42 10.29 -16.88
N ILE A 328 2.96 9.58 -15.87
CA ILE A 328 4.38 9.18 -15.83
C ILE A 328 4.73 8.37 -17.08
N SER A 329 3.92 7.37 -17.44
CA SER A 329 4.16 6.53 -18.62
C SER A 329 4.23 7.35 -19.91
N LYS A 330 3.32 8.33 -20.08
CA LYS A 330 3.25 9.17 -21.29
C LYS A 330 4.43 10.13 -21.46
N ILE A 331 5.01 10.61 -20.36
CA ILE A 331 6.15 11.56 -20.41
C ILE A 331 7.51 10.87 -20.30
N SER A 332 7.53 9.57 -20.06
CA SER A 332 8.75 8.78 -19.90
C SER A 332 9.24 8.24 -21.23
N PRO A 333 10.56 8.32 -21.55
CA PRO A 333 11.12 7.66 -22.72
C PRO A 333 10.98 6.13 -22.57
N PRO A 334 10.69 5.40 -23.68
CA PRO A 334 10.42 3.95 -23.65
C PRO A 334 11.54 3.15 -22.95
N GLU A 335 12.80 3.52 -23.17
CA GLU A 335 13.98 2.84 -22.64
C GLU A 335 14.18 3.07 -21.13
N GLY A 336 13.52 4.07 -20.54
CA GLY A 336 13.68 4.49 -19.15
C GLY A 336 12.45 4.29 -18.27
N VAL A 337 11.33 3.86 -18.82
CA VAL A 337 10.03 3.75 -18.13
C VAL A 337 10.14 2.97 -16.82
N SER A 338 10.74 1.80 -16.86
CA SER A 338 10.90 0.91 -15.69
C SER A 338 11.63 1.60 -14.54
N ARG A 339 12.71 2.31 -14.85
CA ARG A 339 13.52 3.05 -13.86
C ARG A 339 12.78 4.24 -13.29
N ILE A 340 12.02 4.96 -14.11
CA ILE A 340 11.19 6.09 -13.69
C ILE A 340 10.10 5.61 -12.73
N PHE A 341 9.44 4.47 -13.03
CA PHE A 341 8.48 3.85 -12.12
C PHE A 341 9.13 3.39 -10.81
N SER A 342 10.39 2.93 -10.82
CA SER A 342 11.12 2.60 -9.60
C SER A 342 11.35 3.83 -8.71
N TYR A 343 11.63 5.00 -9.30
CA TYR A 343 11.68 6.25 -8.52
C TYR A 343 10.31 6.63 -7.97
N ASN A 344 9.24 6.53 -8.78
CA ASN A 344 7.89 6.77 -8.28
C ASN A 344 7.55 5.86 -7.10
N GLN A 345 7.93 4.59 -7.16
CA GLN A 345 7.74 3.64 -6.06
C GLN A 345 8.56 4.03 -4.82
N MET A 346 9.76 4.61 -4.98
CA MET A 346 10.54 5.13 -3.87
C MET A 346 9.79 6.26 -3.15
N PHE A 347 9.22 7.22 -3.88
CA PHE A 347 8.40 8.28 -3.30
C PHE A 347 7.13 7.74 -2.63
N ASN A 348 6.50 6.71 -3.21
CA ASN A 348 5.39 5.98 -2.59
C ASN A 348 5.80 5.38 -1.24
N ASN A 349 6.94 4.69 -1.18
CA ASN A 349 7.46 4.08 0.05
C ASN A 349 7.80 5.14 1.11
N PHE A 350 8.39 6.28 0.72
CA PHE A 350 8.59 7.41 1.65
C PHE A 350 7.28 7.92 2.23
N GLY A 351 6.22 8.01 1.41
CA GLY A 351 4.88 8.36 1.89
C GLY A 351 4.34 7.37 2.92
N GLN A 352 4.60 6.07 2.73
CA GLN A 352 4.23 5.03 3.71
C GLN A 352 5.00 5.11 5.03
N VAL A 353 6.20 5.66 5.02
CA VAL A 353 6.99 5.91 6.25
C VAL A 353 6.51 7.17 6.95
N ILE A 354 6.38 8.28 6.22
CA ILE A 354 6.06 9.60 6.76
C ILE A 354 4.61 9.68 7.24
N GLY A 355 3.67 9.09 6.48
CA GLY A 355 2.24 9.24 6.75
C GLY A 355 1.83 8.81 8.15
N PRO A 356 2.10 7.57 8.60
CA PRO A 356 1.71 7.11 9.93
C PRO A 356 2.36 7.91 11.05
N MET A 357 3.61 8.35 10.88
CA MET A 357 4.30 9.22 11.86
C MET A 357 3.62 10.58 11.95
N LEU A 358 3.33 11.20 10.81
CA LEU A 358 2.61 12.48 10.76
C LEU A 358 1.24 12.35 11.43
N GLY A 359 0.45 11.35 11.05
CA GLY A 359 -0.88 11.13 11.61
C GLY A 359 -0.85 10.92 13.13
N SER A 360 0.06 10.08 13.60
CA SER A 360 0.22 9.79 15.04
C SER A 360 0.68 10.99 15.85
N THR A 361 1.66 11.74 15.34
CA THR A 361 2.19 12.94 16.01
C THR A 361 1.12 14.03 16.11
N VAL A 362 0.39 14.26 15.01
CA VAL A 362 -0.71 15.24 15.01
C VAL A 362 -1.85 14.80 15.93
N ALA A 363 -2.21 13.51 15.93
CA ALA A 363 -3.24 12.99 16.83
C ALA A 363 -2.85 13.15 18.30
N HIS A 364 -1.60 12.85 18.63
CA HIS A 364 -1.07 12.99 19.98
C HIS A 364 -1.10 14.44 20.50
N GLY A 365 -0.73 15.41 19.63
CA GLY A 365 -0.65 16.81 20.03
C GLY A 365 -1.97 17.59 19.95
N PHE A 366 -2.82 17.26 18.98
CA PHE A 366 -3.98 18.07 18.57
C PHE A 366 -5.28 17.27 18.47
N GLY A 367 -5.26 15.97 18.75
CA GLY A 367 -6.42 15.07 18.67
C GLY A 367 -6.73 14.57 17.25
N TYR A 368 -7.64 13.60 17.17
CA TYR A 368 -7.96 12.90 15.91
C TYR A 368 -8.52 13.80 14.78
N PRO A 369 -9.40 14.78 15.05
CA PRO A 369 -9.91 15.69 14.03
C PRO A 369 -8.80 16.47 13.30
N ALA A 370 -7.75 16.86 14.02
CA ALA A 370 -6.63 17.62 13.46
C ALA A 370 -5.88 16.83 12.38
N VAL A 371 -5.83 15.49 12.46
CA VAL A 371 -5.18 14.65 11.46
C VAL A 371 -5.86 14.80 10.10
N PHE A 372 -7.19 14.83 10.07
CA PHE A 372 -7.95 15.03 8.83
C PHE A 372 -7.74 16.43 8.24
N LEU A 373 -7.63 17.46 9.09
CA LEU A 373 -7.36 18.83 8.64
C LEU A 373 -5.93 18.98 8.09
N VAL A 374 -4.93 18.41 8.76
CA VAL A 374 -3.55 18.41 8.26
C VAL A 374 -3.44 17.62 6.96
N THR A 375 -4.12 16.48 6.86
CA THR A 375 -4.19 15.71 5.61
C THR A 375 -4.88 16.51 4.50
N SER A 376 -5.94 17.26 4.82
CA SER A 376 -6.60 18.17 3.89
C SER A 376 -5.65 19.26 3.40
N ALA A 377 -4.84 19.84 4.27
CA ALA A 377 -3.83 20.84 3.90
C ALA A 377 -2.76 20.24 2.97
N CYS A 378 -2.32 19.01 3.20
CA CYS A 378 -1.41 18.30 2.30
C CYS A 378 -2.05 18.08 0.91
N VAL A 379 -3.31 17.63 0.87
CA VAL A 379 -4.05 17.44 -0.39
C VAL A 379 -4.25 18.76 -1.11
N PHE A 380 -4.57 19.84 -0.40
CA PHE A 380 -4.68 21.17 -0.97
C PHE A 380 -3.35 21.65 -1.57
N GLY A 381 -2.24 21.46 -0.87
CA GLY A 381 -0.89 21.71 -1.41
C GLY A 381 -0.61 20.91 -2.68
N ASN A 382 -1.08 19.65 -2.74
CA ASN A 382 -0.96 18.81 -3.94
C ASN A 382 -1.83 19.32 -5.11
N ILE A 383 -3.00 19.87 -4.84
CA ILE A 383 -3.83 20.54 -5.87
C ILE A 383 -3.06 21.72 -6.47
N ILE A 384 -2.48 22.58 -5.63
CA ILE A 384 -1.69 23.73 -6.08
C ILE A 384 -0.52 23.25 -6.94
N LEU A 385 0.27 22.30 -6.45
CA LEU A 385 1.41 21.69 -7.17
C LEU A 385 0.96 21.15 -8.54
N SER A 386 -0.15 20.41 -8.58
CA SER A 386 -0.68 19.81 -9.80
C SER A 386 -1.14 20.87 -10.81
N VAL A 387 -1.83 21.93 -10.35
CA VAL A 387 -2.24 23.03 -11.21
C VAL A 387 -1.04 23.74 -11.83
N PHE A 388 0.01 24.02 -11.05
CA PHE A 388 1.24 24.62 -11.58
C PHE A 388 1.95 23.74 -12.59
N ASN A 389 2.05 22.43 -12.32
CA ASN A 389 2.66 21.48 -13.24
C ASN A 389 1.89 21.36 -14.55
N PHE A 390 0.54 21.32 -14.49
CA PHE A 390 -0.27 21.16 -15.69
C PHE A 390 -0.43 22.43 -16.50
N ARG A 391 -0.34 23.62 -15.89
CA ARG A 391 -0.23 24.88 -16.65
C ARG A 391 0.94 24.86 -17.63
N LYS A 392 2.09 24.33 -17.23
CA LYS A 392 3.26 24.20 -18.10
C LYS A 392 3.01 23.23 -19.27
N LEU A 393 2.24 22.17 -19.06
CA LEU A 393 1.82 21.23 -20.12
C LEU A 393 0.88 21.86 -21.15
N LEU A 394 -0.07 22.68 -20.70
CA LEU A 394 -1.04 23.34 -21.58
C LEU A 394 -0.38 24.43 -22.44
N VAL A 395 0.63 25.12 -21.92
CA VAL A 395 1.40 26.15 -22.66
C VAL A 395 2.28 25.50 -23.75
N THR A 396 2.76 24.28 -23.55
CA THR A 396 3.67 23.60 -24.49
C THR A 396 2.95 22.86 -25.64
N LYS A 397 1.62 23.01 -25.80
CA LYS A 397 0.80 22.40 -26.88
C LYS A 397 0.97 20.90 -27.07
N THR A 398 1.46 20.17 -26.11
CA THR A 398 1.61 18.71 -26.20
C THR A 398 0.29 18.05 -25.81
N LYS A 399 -0.38 17.40 -26.77
CA LYS A 399 -1.53 16.52 -26.50
C LYS A 399 -1.02 15.32 -25.70
N ILE A 400 -1.26 15.30 -24.39
CA ILE A 400 -1.00 14.16 -23.50
C ILE A 400 -2.32 13.49 -23.14
#